data_9f4d8ba1c006912c28331d4ce4d7e84e
#
_entry.id   9f4d8ba1c006912c28331d4ce4d7e84e
#
_cell.length_a   1.000
_cell.length_b   1.000
_cell.length_c   1.000
_cell.angle_alpha   90.00
_cell.angle_beta   90.00
_cell.angle_gamma   90.00
#
_symmetry.space_group_name_H-M   'P 1'
#
loop_
_entity.id
_entity.type
_entity.pdbx_description
1 polymer ?
#
loop_
_entity_poly.entity_id
_entity_poly.type
_entity_poly.pdbx_seq_one_letter_code
_entity_poly.pdbx_strand_id
1 'polypeptide(L)'
;MKYRMIARLFWLALGLGPCASACGQTADAHRHYAPKYAYRVEAQTHDSANSGALQLSLDEAVDYALTHNKNLLQTKNDVLKAVYSKREAIANYIPQASASVDFNTYFNKKMDMGGAFGRPMEIAMPNTSSLNATASQVVFNGNAMVGIMLGKIGQAMAEINEENAELTLINTVSTNYHLVLLTKANYDILTRNVNDLKDLVKKTQAMVQAGAMEQTDADQLQVQVNLLENMLKNTERSIELVTNTLKIELGMNVADELVLTQSLDDLIAAQNDLLLLSLPYDMEADPTYRLVEKNEEMAEKQKLMAVMNFVPTIAGFYQYTYQILKPEFNMQPNHVAGVSATVPLFSGLANTNKHRQARIDLYNAQLQKDLVKDQLRTQEKQMRFNLSTALEQYNTQKLNIEVADRVFKSIQ
;
A
#
# COMPACT_ATOMS: atom_id res chain seq x y z
N MET A 1 -30.61 -2.76 31.35
CA MET A 1 -30.82 -1.59 32.22
C MET A 1 -29.70 -1.36 33.23
N LYS A 2 -29.06 -2.38 33.80
CA LYS A 2 -27.99 -2.25 34.83
C LYS A 2 -26.68 -1.60 34.34
N TYR A 3 -26.30 -1.74 33.12
CA TYR A 3 -25.04 -1.15 32.56
C TYR A 3 -25.10 0.38 32.37
N ARG A 4 -26.27 0.95 32.14
CA ARG A 4 -26.42 2.42 32.03
C ARG A 4 -26.31 3.14 33.38
N MET A 5 -26.54 2.45 34.48
CA MET A 5 -26.48 3.00 35.85
C MET A 5 -25.02 3.06 36.35
N ILE A 6 -24.19 2.07 35.99
CA ILE A 6 -22.77 2.02 36.35
C ILE A 6 -21.98 3.10 35.60
N ALA A 7 -22.27 3.33 34.32
CA ALA A 7 -21.64 4.40 33.54
C ALA A 7 -21.96 5.80 34.06
N ARG A 8 -23.20 6.03 34.59
CA ARG A 8 -23.61 7.32 35.18
C ARG A 8 -22.96 7.59 36.56
N LEU A 9 -22.72 6.56 37.35
CA LEU A 9 -22.02 6.69 38.62
C LEU A 9 -20.52 7.00 38.46
N PHE A 10 -19.92 6.52 37.38
CA PHE A 10 -18.50 6.78 37.06
C PHE A 10 -18.23 8.25 36.66
N TRP A 11 -19.19 8.91 35.98
CA TRP A 11 -19.06 10.32 35.56
C TRP A 11 -19.35 11.32 36.69
N LEU A 12 -20.17 10.95 37.70
CA LEU A 12 -20.46 11.78 38.86
C LEU A 12 -19.32 11.84 39.90
N ALA A 13 -18.46 10.80 39.93
CA ALA A 13 -17.33 10.73 40.85
C ALA A 13 -16.13 11.58 40.46
N LEU A 14 -16.03 11.97 39.16
CA LEU A 14 -14.92 12.75 38.62
C LEU A 14 -15.14 14.28 38.65
N GLY A 15 -16.24 14.78 39.18
CA GLY A 15 -16.51 16.23 39.33
C GLY A 15 -16.60 16.98 37.98
N LEU A 16 -16.68 16.27 36.86
CA LEU A 16 -16.87 16.83 35.53
C LEU A 16 -18.39 16.99 35.33
N GLY A 17 -18.86 18.23 35.31
CA GLY A 17 -20.26 18.56 35.06
C GLY A 17 -20.82 17.94 33.79
N PRO A 18 -22.15 17.93 33.59
CA PRO A 18 -22.79 17.13 32.57
C PRO A 18 -22.40 17.61 31.17
N CYS A 19 -21.35 17.03 30.60
CA CYS A 19 -21.03 17.12 29.17
C CYS A 19 -21.93 16.16 28.35
N ALA A 20 -23.23 16.09 28.74
CA ALA A 20 -24.22 15.26 28.05
C ALA A 20 -24.62 15.82 26.69
N SER A 21 -24.31 17.10 26.40
CA SER A 21 -24.55 17.74 25.10
C SER A 21 -23.41 17.48 24.09
N ALA A 22 -22.19 17.18 24.54
CA ALA A 22 -21.07 16.88 23.65
C ALA A 22 -21.10 15.44 23.10
N CYS A 23 -21.72 14.49 23.81
CA CYS A 23 -21.81 13.09 23.36
C CYS A 23 -22.90 12.88 22.29
N GLY A 24 -23.88 13.78 22.19
CA GLY A 24 -24.87 13.81 21.09
C GLY A 24 -24.31 14.43 19.81
N GLN A 25 -23.45 15.42 19.93
CA GLN A 25 -22.80 16.08 18.78
C GLN A 25 -21.65 15.25 18.20
N THR A 26 -21.01 14.37 18.96
CA THR A 26 -20.01 13.43 18.42
C THR A 26 -20.64 12.32 17.60
N ALA A 27 -21.91 11.94 17.84
CA ALA A 27 -22.62 10.99 16.99
C ALA A 27 -23.02 11.59 15.64
N ASP A 28 -23.29 12.89 15.56
CA ASP A 28 -23.54 13.60 14.30
C ASP A 28 -22.25 14.05 13.60
N ALA A 29 -21.17 14.33 14.35
CA ALA A 29 -19.85 14.54 13.76
C ALA A 29 -19.29 13.28 13.10
N HIS A 30 -19.70 12.09 13.53
CA HIS A 30 -19.39 10.82 12.83
C HIS A 30 -20.13 10.65 11.50
N ARG A 31 -21.23 11.38 11.27
CA ARG A 31 -21.95 11.34 9.98
C ARG A 31 -21.35 12.25 8.90
N HIS A 32 -20.63 13.31 9.28
CA HIS A 32 -19.98 14.23 8.30
C HIS A 32 -18.53 13.89 7.98
N TYR A 33 -17.93 12.96 8.72
CA TYR A 33 -16.65 12.33 8.37
C TYR A 33 -16.88 10.84 8.05
N ALA A 34 -17.78 10.55 7.11
CA ALA A 34 -17.61 9.32 6.35
C ALA A 34 -16.28 9.48 5.61
N PRO A 35 -15.23 8.73 5.94
CA PRO A 35 -13.99 8.84 5.20
C PRO A 35 -14.33 8.55 3.74
N LYS A 36 -13.68 9.28 2.83
CA LYS A 36 -13.72 9.06 1.37
C LYS A 36 -13.47 7.57 1.03
N TYR A 37 -13.07 6.79 2.00
CA TYR A 37 -12.66 5.39 2.01
C TYR A 37 -13.47 4.53 2.99
N ALA A 38 -14.78 4.78 3.17
CA ALA A 38 -15.64 3.79 3.79
C ALA A 38 -15.86 2.63 2.80
N TYR A 39 -14.77 1.93 2.47
CA TYR A 39 -14.88 0.63 1.84
C TYR A 39 -15.51 -0.30 2.87
N ARG A 40 -16.79 -0.54 2.69
CA ARG A 40 -17.45 -1.72 3.23
C ARG A 40 -16.64 -2.90 2.67
N VAL A 41 -16.02 -3.68 3.54
CA VAL A 41 -15.53 -5.02 3.20
C VAL A 41 -16.78 -5.89 3.02
N GLU A 42 -17.60 -5.56 2.04
CA GLU A 42 -18.51 -6.50 1.44
C GLU A 42 -17.59 -7.39 0.61
N ALA A 43 -17.48 -8.64 1.03
CA ALA A 43 -17.03 -9.67 0.11
C ALA A 43 -17.87 -9.46 -1.16
N GLN A 44 -17.27 -8.89 -2.19
CA GLN A 44 -17.85 -8.89 -3.51
C GLN A 44 -17.90 -10.37 -3.87
N THR A 45 -19.04 -10.99 -3.56
CA THR A 45 -19.41 -12.23 -4.21
C THR A 45 -19.32 -11.90 -5.69
N HIS A 46 -18.37 -12.53 -6.37
CA HIS A 46 -18.32 -12.52 -7.82
C HIS A 46 -19.72 -12.88 -8.28
N ASP A 47 -20.46 -11.89 -8.74
CA ASP A 47 -21.62 -12.13 -9.57
C ASP A 47 -21.09 -12.66 -10.91
N SER A 48 -20.82 -13.97 -10.91
CA SER A 48 -20.51 -14.76 -12.10
C SER A 48 -21.75 -14.92 -13.02
N ALA A 49 -22.65 -13.94 -12.99
CA ALA A 49 -23.94 -14.00 -13.67
C ALA A 49 -23.96 -13.23 -15.01
N ASN A 50 -22.83 -12.75 -15.52
CA ASN A 50 -22.80 -12.19 -16.87
C ASN A 50 -21.79 -12.99 -17.72
N SER A 51 -22.28 -14.12 -18.28
CA SER A 51 -21.53 -15.02 -19.17
C SER A 51 -21.35 -14.45 -20.59
N GLY A 52 -21.19 -13.15 -20.74
CA GLY A 52 -20.83 -12.49 -21.99
C GLY A 52 -19.34 -12.12 -21.96
N ALA A 53 -18.65 -12.28 -23.11
CA ALA A 53 -17.28 -11.78 -23.26
C ALA A 53 -17.22 -10.29 -22.92
N LEU A 54 -16.35 -9.92 -21.97
CA LEU A 54 -16.15 -8.52 -21.58
C LEU A 54 -15.42 -7.80 -22.72
N GLN A 55 -16.05 -6.76 -23.29
CA GLN A 55 -15.48 -5.97 -24.37
C GLN A 55 -14.98 -4.65 -23.82
N LEU A 56 -13.69 -4.37 -23.98
CA LEU A 56 -13.05 -3.18 -23.42
C LEU A 56 -12.18 -2.45 -24.45
N SER A 57 -12.34 -1.14 -24.52
CA SER A 57 -11.36 -0.20 -25.06
C SER A 57 -10.22 0.01 -24.06
N LEU A 58 -9.16 0.74 -24.44
CA LEU A 58 -8.04 1.04 -23.54
C LEU A 58 -8.49 1.80 -22.30
N ASP A 59 -9.28 2.87 -22.50
CA ASP A 59 -9.76 3.71 -21.40
C ASP A 59 -10.70 2.92 -20.45
N GLU A 60 -11.61 2.13 -21.02
CA GLU A 60 -12.49 1.25 -20.22
C GLU A 60 -11.71 0.16 -19.48
N ALA A 61 -10.63 -0.36 -20.04
CA ALA A 61 -9.76 -1.33 -19.39
C ALA A 61 -9.02 -0.71 -18.20
N VAL A 62 -8.54 0.53 -18.35
CA VAL A 62 -7.92 1.29 -17.25
C VAL A 62 -8.93 1.55 -16.14
N ASP A 63 -10.13 2.06 -16.45
CA ASP A 63 -11.17 2.34 -15.46
C ASP A 63 -11.63 1.07 -14.73
N TYR A 64 -11.75 -0.03 -15.47
CA TYR A 64 -12.07 -1.34 -14.90
C TYR A 64 -10.98 -1.81 -13.93
N ALA A 65 -9.70 -1.69 -14.31
CA ALA A 65 -8.56 -2.05 -13.47
C ALA A 65 -8.51 -1.23 -12.18
N LEU A 66 -8.73 0.10 -12.25
CA LEU A 66 -8.73 0.99 -11.09
C LEU A 66 -9.79 0.63 -10.04
N THR A 67 -10.85 -0.07 -10.47
CA THR A 67 -11.93 -0.51 -9.57
C THR A 67 -11.79 -1.96 -9.11
N HIS A 68 -11.16 -2.84 -9.90
CA HIS A 68 -11.16 -4.29 -9.66
C HIS A 68 -9.77 -4.89 -9.39
N ASN A 69 -8.68 -4.19 -9.67
CA ASN A 69 -7.33 -4.72 -9.44
C ASN A 69 -7.10 -5.01 -7.97
N LYS A 70 -6.73 -6.26 -7.66
CA LYS A 70 -6.58 -6.75 -6.28
C LYS A 70 -5.42 -6.08 -5.54
N ASN A 71 -4.32 -5.75 -6.23
CA ASN A 71 -3.16 -5.09 -5.64
C ASN A 71 -3.51 -3.64 -5.27
N LEU A 72 -4.23 -2.93 -6.13
CA LEU A 72 -4.68 -1.57 -5.84
C LEU A 72 -5.68 -1.56 -4.68
N LEU A 73 -6.60 -2.53 -4.61
CA LEU A 73 -7.52 -2.68 -3.47
C LEU A 73 -6.77 -2.95 -2.15
N GLN A 74 -5.67 -3.72 -2.18
CA GLN A 74 -4.79 -3.89 -1.02
C GLN A 74 -4.15 -2.56 -0.59
N THR A 75 -3.62 -1.78 -1.54
CA THR A 75 -3.03 -0.47 -1.25
C THR A 75 -4.06 0.50 -0.65
N LYS A 76 -5.31 0.49 -1.16
CA LYS A 76 -6.43 1.26 -0.57
C LYS A 76 -6.75 0.82 0.86
N ASN A 77 -6.68 -0.48 1.15
CA ASN A 77 -6.82 -0.99 2.51
C ASN A 77 -5.65 -0.57 3.42
N ASP A 78 -4.42 -0.45 2.90
CA ASP A 78 -3.28 0.06 3.67
C ASP A 78 -3.45 1.53 4.04
N VAL A 79 -4.09 2.36 3.21
CA VAL A 79 -4.48 3.73 3.60
C VAL A 79 -5.46 3.70 4.78
N LEU A 80 -6.49 2.85 4.75
CA LEU A 80 -7.41 2.68 5.87
C LEU A 80 -6.69 2.24 7.15
N LYS A 81 -5.76 1.30 7.03
CA LYS A 81 -4.93 0.84 8.13
C LYS A 81 -4.09 1.98 8.72
N ALA A 82 -3.50 2.84 7.89
CA ALA A 82 -2.76 4.02 8.32
C ALA A 82 -3.67 5.04 9.06
N VAL A 83 -4.92 5.23 8.59
CA VAL A 83 -5.92 6.05 9.30
C VAL A 83 -6.22 5.49 10.69
N TYR A 84 -6.39 4.17 10.82
CA TYR A 84 -6.63 3.54 12.13
C TYR A 84 -5.40 3.60 13.02
N SER A 85 -4.19 3.43 12.49
CA SER A 85 -2.94 3.59 13.24
C SER A 85 -2.77 5.00 13.80
N LYS A 86 -3.13 6.03 13.01
CA LYS A 86 -3.17 7.42 13.51
C LYS A 86 -4.20 7.58 14.64
N ARG A 87 -5.40 6.97 14.51
CA ARG A 87 -6.41 7.01 15.57
C ARG A 87 -5.96 6.28 16.84
N GLU A 88 -5.24 5.17 16.70
CA GLU A 88 -4.61 4.45 17.80
C GLU A 88 -3.58 5.34 18.53
N ALA A 89 -2.73 6.06 17.81
CA ALA A 89 -1.80 7.01 18.40
C ALA A 89 -2.53 8.13 19.19
N ILE A 90 -3.67 8.62 18.69
CA ILE A 90 -4.51 9.61 19.39
C ILE A 90 -5.17 8.98 20.63
N ALA A 91 -5.57 7.71 20.56
CA ALA A 91 -6.23 7.01 21.65
C ALA A 91 -5.37 6.93 22.92
N ASN A 92 -4.03 7.00 22.78
CA ASN A 92 -3.11 7.06 23.92
C ASN A 92 -3.28 8.33 24.79
N TYR A 93 -3.95 9.37 24.30
CA TYR A 93 -4.32 10.57 25.07
C TYR A 93 -5.72 10.51 25.66
N ILE A 94 -6.52 9.52 25.33
CA ILE A 94 -7.86 9.31 25.88
C ILE A 94 -7.72 8.54 27.19
N PRO A 95 -8.58 8.78 28.21
CA PRO A 95 -8.56 8.02 29.44
C PRO A 95 -8.60 6.52 29.20
N GLN A 96 -7.65 5.80 29.79
CA GLN A 96 -7.56 4.34 29.77
C GLN A 96 -8.12 3.78 31.06
N ALA A 97 -8.96 2.75 30.97
CA ALA A 97 -9.51 2.06 32.13
C ALA A 97 -9.16 0.56 32.05
N SER A 98 -8.64 0.03 33.15
CA SER A 98 -8.28 -1.39 33.29
C SER A 98 -8.80 -1.94 34.61
N ALA A 99 -9.04 -3.24 34.65
CA ALA A 99 -9.37 -3.96 35.88
C ALA A 99 -8.47 -5.18 35.98
N SER A 100 -7.94 -5.41 37.19
CA SER A 100 -7.13 -6.59 37.50
C SER A 100 -7.63 -7.27 38.76
N VAL A 101 -7.49 -8.58 38.86
CA VAL A 101 -7.71 -9.35 40.04
C VAL A 101 -6.38 -9.95 40.46
N ASP A 102 -5.96 -9.60 41.68
CA ASP A 102 -4.69 -10.07 42.22
C ASP A 102 -4.95 -11.01 43.39
N PHE A 103 -4.27 -12.15 43.43
CA PHE A 103 -4.20 -13.06 44.54
C PHE A 103 -2.77 -13.28 44.96
N ASN A 104 -2.45 -12.95 46.20
CA ASN A 104 -1.12 -13.10 46.77
C ASN A 104 -1.15 -14.04 47.98
N THR A 105 -0.29 -15.04 47.98
CA THR A 105 -0.05 -15.92 49.13
C THR A 105 1.38 -15.75 49.61
N TYR A 106 1.53 -15.62 50.93
CA TYR A 106 2.82 -15.39 51.57
C TYR A 106 3.39 -16.69 52.18
N PHE A 107 2.83 -17.85 51.86
CA PHE A 107 3.28 -19.16 52.30
C PHE A 107 3.51 -19.20 53.84
N ASN A 108 2.57 -18.70 54.63
CA ASN A 108 2.62 -18.62 56.11
C ASN A 108 3.84 -17.86 56.68
N LYS A 109 4.37 -16.87 55.88
CA LYS A 109 5.44 -16.02 56.40
C LYS A 109 4.91 -15.16 57.55
N LYS A 110 5.63 -15.15 58.65
CA LYS A 110 5.36 -14.31 59.78
C LYS A 110 6.21 -13.04 59.70
N MET A 111 5.64 -11.89 60.03
CA MET A 111 6.35 -10.61 60.15
C MET A 111 6.64 -10.40 61.63
N ASP A 112 7.89 -10.20 62.00
CA ASP A 112 8.30 -9.83 63.33
C ASP A 112 8.16 -8.30 63.45
N MET A 113 7.22 -7.82 64.31
CA MET A 113 7.00 -6.40 64.57
C MET A 113 7.95 -5.84 65.66
N GLY A 114 9.07 -6.53 65.88
CA GLY A 114 10.18 -6.09 66.73
C GLY A 114 9.87 -5.06 67.81
N GLY A 115 9.62 -5.52 69.03
CA GLY A 115 9.78 -4.72 70.27
C GLY A 115 9.03 -3.40 70.45
N ALA A 116 8.19 -2.98 69.54
CA ALA A 116 7.46 -1.68 69.62
C ALA A 116 6.53 -1.58 70.84
N PHE A 117 6.21 -2.70 71.45
CA PHE A 117 5.39 -2.77 72.71
C PHE A 117 6.03 -3.64 73.80
N GLY A 118 7.36 -3.82 73.77
CA GLY A 118 8.07 -4.56 74.85
C GLY A 118 7.94 -6.09 74.82
N ARG A 119 7.29 -6.66 73.82
CA ARG A 119 7.17 -8.13 73.61
C ARG A 119 7.32 -8.42 72.11
N PRO A 120 8.07 -9.47 71.67
CA PRO A 120 8.11 -9.88 70.29
C PRO A 120 6.72 -10.36 69.86
N MET A 121 6.15 -9.68 68.90
CA MET A 121 4.82 -9.99 68.35
C MET A 121 5.01 -10.46 66.92
N GLU A 122 4.79 -11.73 66.67
CA GLU A 122 4.77 -12.33 65.34
C GLU A 122 3.34 -12.23 64.78
N ILE A 123 3.17 -11.51 63.68
CA ILE A 123 1.91 -11.45 62.93
C ILE A 123 2.01 -12.30 61.68
N ALA A 124 1.13 -13.28 61.52
CA ALA A 124 1.06 -14.04 60.27
C ALA A 124 0.57 -13.12 59.13
N MET A 125 1.26 -13.12 57.98
CA MET A 125 0.79 -12.42 56.80
C MET A 125 -0.33 -13.22 56.13
N PRO A 126 -1.59 -12.76 56.19
CA PRO A 126 -2.69 -13.44 55.57
C PRO A 126 -2.60 -13.35 54.03
N ASN A 127 -3.16 -14.34 53.36
CA ASN A 127 -3.32 -14.24 51.91
C ASN A 127 -4.21 -13.04 51.59
N THR A 128 -3.88 -12.32 50.51
CA THR A 128 -4.64 -11.19 50.05
C THR A 128 -5.24 -11.43 48.70
N SER A 129 -6.47 -11.02 48.49
CA SER A 129 -7.07 -11.01 47.16
C SER A 129 -7.80 -9.69 46.98
N SER A 130 -7.51 -9.02 45.83
CA SER A 130 -8.09 -7.72 45.53
C SER A 130 -8.51 -7.62 44.09
N LEU A 131 -9.60 -6.90 43.83
CA LEU A 131 -10.05 -6.42 42.56
C LEU A 131 -9.63 -4.95 42.45
N ASN A 132 -8.80 -4.61 41.52
CA ASN A 132 -8.35 -3.27 41.26
C ASN A 132 -8.95 -2.75 39.94
N ALA A 133 -9.62 -1.62 39.99
CA ALA A 133 -10.08 -0.89 38.81
C ALA A 133 -9.31 0.44 38.75
N THR A 134 -8.55 0.63 37.66
CA THR A 134 -7.70 1.82 37.47
C THR A 134 -8.14 2.57 36.23
N ALA A 135 -8.38 3.86 36.35
CA ALA A 135 -8.54 4.79 35.26
C ALA A 135 -7.31 5.72 35.23
N SER A 136 -6.63 5.83 34.11
CA SER A 136 -5.48 6.71 33.94
C SER A 136 -5.61 7.52 32.68
N GLN A 137 -5.09 8.75 32.73
CA GLN A 137 -5.04 9.64 31.59
C GLN A 137 -3.68 10.33 31.53
N VAL A 138 -3.08 10.27 30.36
CA VAL A 138 -1.88 11.04 30.06
C VAL A 138 -2.27 12.52 29.92
N VAL A 139 -1.71 13.37 30.76
CA VAL A 139 -1.87 14.83 30.69
C VAL A 139 -0.83 15.43 29.77
N PHE A 140 0.41 14.98 29.90
CA PHE A 140 1.52 15.40 29.04
C PHE A 140 2.51 14.25 28.83
N ASN A 141 2.77 13.91 27.55
CA ASN A 141 3.81 13.00 27.15
C ASN A 141 4.32 13.42 25.76
N GLY A 142 5.54 13.95 25.70
CA GLY A 142 6.15 14.44 24.45
C GLY A 142 6.27 13.35 23.39
N ASN A 143 6.58 12.11 23.77
CA ASN A 143 6.67 11.00 22.81
C ASN A 143 5.33 10.64 22.18
N ALA A 144 4.26 10.63 22.96
CA ALA A 144 2.91 10.36 22.45
C ALA A 144 2.45 11.50 21.51
N MET A 145 2.79 12.78 21.84
CA MET A 145 2.50 13.92 20.98
C MET A 145 3.20 13.81 19.61
N VAL A 146 4.49 13.47 19.62
CA VAL A 146 5.23 13.23 18.36
C VAL A 146 4.71 11.96 17.64
N GLY A 147 4.30 10.94 18.39
CA GLY A 147 3.65 9.74 17.83
C GLY A 147 2.41 10.06 16.98
N ILE A 148 1.59 11.02 17.41
CA ILE A 148 0.44 11.51 16.62
C ILE A 148 0.91 12.20 15.32
N MET A 149 1.99 12.99 15.37
CA MET A 149 2.56 13.63 14.18
C MET A 149 3.10 12.58 13.21
N LEU A 150 3.81 11.55 13.70
CA LEU A 150 4.29 10.43 12.90
C LEU A 150 3.13 9.62 12.28
N GLY A 151 2.05 9.40 13.02
CA GLY A 151 0.84 8.76 12.49
C GLY A 151 0.19 9.56 11.36
N LYS A 152 0.22 10.91 11.44
CA LYS A 152 -0.27 11.79 10.37
C LYS A 152 0.61 11.69 9.12
N ILE A 153 1.94 11.69 9.29
CA ILE A 153 2.90 11.52 8.17
C ILE A 153 2.73 10.13 7.55
N GLY A 154 2.60 9.08 8.37
CA GLY A 154 2.37 7.72 7.88
C GLY A 154 1.08 7.57 7.06
N GLN A 155 0.00 8.27 7.46
CA GLN A 155 -1.22 8.33 6.64
C GLN A 155 -0.96 9.03 5.29
N ALA A 156 -0.29 10.20 5.29
CA ALA A 156 0.03 10.92 4.05
C ALA A 156 0.93 10.09 3.12
N MET A 157 1.88 9.33 3.66
CA MET A 157 2.71 8.41 2.88
C MET A 157 1.89 7.27 2.26
N ALA A 158 0.92 6.72 3.00
CA ALA A 158 0.04 5.68 2.46
C ALA A 158 -0.85 6.22 1.32
N GLU A 159 -1.35 7.46 1.43
CA GLU A 159 -2.11 8.14 0.37
C GLU A 159 -1.25 8.38 -0.88
N ILE A 160 0.02 8.78 -0.72
CA ILE A 160 0.95 8.94 -1.85
C ILE A 160 1.29 7.57 -2.49
N ASN A 161 1.43 6.52 -1.68
CA ASN A 161 1.64 5.16 -2.19
C ASN A 161 0.43 4.65 -3.00
N GLU A 162 -0.80 4.99 -2.58
CA GLU A 162 -2.02 4.69 -3.35
C GLU A 162 -1.97 5.40 -4.72
N GLU A 163 -1.68 6.70 -4.75
CA GLU A 163 -1.54 7.48 -5.98
C GLU A 163 -0.46 6.87 -6.91
N ASN A 164 0.69 6.50 -6.36
CA ASN A 164 1.76 5.85 -7.13
C ASN A 164 1.34 4.47 -7.68
N ALA A 165 0.59 3.71 -6.90
CA ALA A 165 0.05 2.41 -7.33
C ALA A 165 -0.99 2.58 -8.45
N GLU A 166 -1.85 3.60 -8.39
CA GLU A 166 -2.80 3.94 -9.46
C GLU A 166 -2.06 4.29 -10.76
N LEU A 167 -1.07 5.18 -10.71
CA LEU A 167 -0.27 5.56 -11.88
C LEU A 167 0.49 4.35 -12.47
N THR A 168 1.06 3.51 -11.61
CA THR A 168 1.75 2.29 -12.03
C THR A 168 0.79 1.31 -12.71
N LEU A 169 -0.41 1.14 -12.15
CA LEU A 169 -1.44 0.27 -12.72
C LEU A 169 -1.91 0.76 -14.09
N ILE A 170 -2.17 2.07 -14.24
CA ILE A 170 -2.54 2.69 -15.53
C ILE A 170 -1.47 2.38 -16.57
N ASN A 171 -0.19 2.60 -16.24
CA ASN A 171 0.92 2.33 -17.16
C ASN A 171 1.04 0.84 -17.50
N THR A 172 0.90 -0.05 -16.51
CA THR A 172 1.00 -1.51 -16.69
C THR A 172 -0.14 -2.04 -17.55
N VAL A 173 -1.39 -1.62 -17.28
CA VAL A 173 -2.57 -2.00 -18.06
C VAL A 173 -2.43 -1.51 -19.51
N SER A 174 -2.04 -0.23 -19.70
CA SER A 174 -1.84 0.34 -21.03
C SER A 174 -0.76 -0.43 -21.81
N THR A 175 0.37 -0.71 -21.17
CA THR A 175 1.46 -1.47 -21.79
C THR A 175 1.03 -2.89 -22.18
N ASN A 176 0.35 -3.60 -21.28
CA ASN A 176 -0.13 -4.95 -21.54
C ASN A 176 -1.25 -4.97 -22.60
N TYR A 177 -2.13 -3.96 -22.64
CA TYR A 177 -3.14 -3.80 -23.67
C TYR A 177 -2.49 -3.66 -25.07
N HIS A 178 -1.51 -2.76 -25.19
CA HIS A 178 -0.74 -2.60 -26.44
C HIS A 178 0.00 -3.88 -26.80
N LEU A 179 0.58 -4.58 -25.83
CA LEU A 179 1.30 -5.83 -26.08
C LEU A 179 0.39 -6.93 -26.64
N VAL A 180 -0.85 -7.04 -26.14
CA VAL A 180 -1.84 -7.98 -26.69
C VAL A 180 -2.14 -7.64 -28.15
N LEU A 181 -2.42 -6.36 -28.47
CA LEU A 181 -2.72 -5.91 -29.83
C LEU A 181 -1.54 -6.13 -30.77
N LEU A 182 -0.33 -5.80 -30.33
CA LEU A 182 0.91 -6.00 -31.09
C LEU A 182 1.16 -7.50 -31.39
N THR A 183 0.94 -8.37 -30.40
CA THR A 183 1.13 -9.81 -30.57
C THR A 183 0.08 -10.40 -31.55
N LYS A 184 -1.17 -9.92 -31.49
CA LYS A 184 -2.23 -10.29 -32.46
C LYS A 184 -1.87 -9.81 -33.88
N ALA A 185 -1.44 -8.56 -34.03
CA ALA A 185 -1.02 -8.03 -35.33
C ALA A 185 0.15 -8.84 -35.91
N ASN A 186 1.11 -9.24 -35.10
CA ASN A 186 2.22 -10.09 -35.50
C ASN A 186 1.74 -11.49 -35.94
N TYR A 187 0.78 -12.08 -35.21
CA TYR A 187 0.15 -13.36 -35.61
C TYR A 187 -0.50 -13.27 -37.00
N ASP A 188 -1.22 -12.18 -37.28
CA ASP A 188 -1.88 -11.98 -38.58
C ASP A 188 -0.86 -11.81 -39.71
N ILE A 189 0.26 -11.15 -39.46
CA ILE A 189 1.37 -11.03 -40.41
C ILE A 189 2.01 -12.40 -40.70
N LEU A 190 2.33 -13.15 -39.64
CA LEU A 190 2.91 -14.49 -39.75
C LEU A 190 1.96 -15.45 -40.48
N THR A 191 0.66 -15.37 -40.24
CA THR A 191 -0.35 -16.18 -40.91
C THR A 191 -0.33 -15.92 -42.43
N ARG A 192 -0.30 -14.65 -42.83
CA ARG A 192 -0.17 -14.28 -44.25
C ARG A 192 1.12 -14.81 -44.85
N ASN A 193 2.25 -14.62 -44.19
CA ASN A 193 3.56 -15.09 -44.67
C ASN A 193 3.62 -16.62 -44.84
N VAL A 194 3.03 -17.37 -43.89
CA VAL A 194 2.91 -18.84 -43.99
C VAL A 194 2.10 -19.25 -45.22
N ASN A 195 0.96 -18.58 -45.45
CA ASN A 195 0.10 -18.88 -46.59
C ASN A 195 0.81 -18.56 -47.94
N ASP A 196 1.45 -17.40 -48.05
CA ASP A 196 2.18 -16.99 -49.22
C ASP A 196 3.32 -17.96 -49.53
N LEU A 197 4.07 -18.38 -48.51
CA LEU A 197 5.16 -19.33 -48.66
C LEU A 197 4.67 -20.74 -49.05
N LYS A 198 3.52 -21.20 -48.50
CA LYS A 198 2.87 -22.46 -48.93
C LYS A 198 2.47 -22.43 -50.38
N ASP A 199 1.94 -21.32 -50.87
CA ASP A 199 1.58 -21.16 -52.27
C ASP A 199 2.83 -21.13 -53.18
N LEU A 200 3.93 -20.55 -52.70
CA LEU A 200 5.21 -20.61 -53.39
C LEU A 200 5.74 -22.04 -53.49
N VAL A 201 5.69 -22.81 -52.37
CA VAL A 201 6.07 -24.24 -52.37
C VAL A 201 5.26 -25.02 -53.40
N LYS A 202 3.93 -24.85 -53.48
CA LYS A 202 3.10 -25.52 -54.49
C LYS A 202 3.49 -25.20 -55.92
N LYS A 203 3.79 -23.91 -56.21
CA LYS A 203 4.25 -23.46 -57.54
C LYS A 203 5.61 -24.08 -57.87
N THR A 204 6.54 -24.07 -56.92
CA THR A 204 7.88 -24.65 -57.11
C THR A 204 7.81 -26.16 -57.33
N GLN A 205 6.97 -26.89 -56.59
CA GLN A 205 6.75 -28.31 -56.75
C GLN A 205 6.17 -28.65 -58.15
N ALA A 206 5.27 -27.83 -58.70
CA ALA A 206 4.77 -27.99 -60.07
C ALA A 206 5.86 -27.76 -61.12
N MET A 207 6.78 -26.79 -60.89
CA MET A 207 7.95 -26.54 -61.74
C MET A 207 8.96 -27.70 -61.67
N VAL A 208 9.17 -28.30 -60.51
CA VAL A 208 10.01 -29.50 -60.33
C VAL A 208 9.41 -30.68 -61.17
N GLN A 209 8.09 -30.91 -61.09
CA GLN A 209 7.40 -31.93 -61.84
C GLN A 209 7.50 -31.71 -63.38
N ALA A 210 7.53 -30.44 -63.77
CA ALA A 210 7.76 -30.07 -65.21
C ALA A 210 9.23 -30.12 -65.63
N GLY A 211 10.17 -30.44 -64.71
CA GLY A 211 11.61 -30.50 -65.00
C GLY A 211 12.28 -29.12 -65.06
N ALA A 212 11.63 -28.06 -64.62
CA ALA A 212 12.10 -26.69 -64.70
C ALA A 212 12.87 -26.21 -63.43
N MET A 213 12.79 -26.94 -62.30
CA MET A 213 13.48 -26.67 -61.05
C MET A 213 13.97 -27.97 -60.39
N GLU A 214 14.90 -27.88 -59.45
CA GLU A 214 15.40 -29.01 -58.67
C GLU A 214 14.54 -29.30 -57.47
N GLN A 215 14.46 -30.57 -57.03
CA GLN A 215 13.70 -30.97 -55.83
C GLN A 215 14.25 -30.27 -54.57
N THR A 216 15.55 -30.02 -54.52
CA THR A 216 16.22 -29.30 -53.43
C THR A 216 15.68 -27.90 -53.20
N ASP A 217 15.21 -27.18 -54.24
CA ASP A 217 14.62 -25.86 -54.15
C ASP A 217 13.26 -25.93 -53.43
N ALA A 218 12.44 -26.90 -53.77
CA ALA A 218 11.14 -27.14 -53.12
C ALA A 218 11.32 -27.56 -51.65
N ASP A 219 12.31 -28.41 -51.35
CA ASP A 219 12.58 -28.89 -49.99
C ASP A 219 13.11 -27.76 -49.10
N GLN A 220 13.91 -26.83 -49.57
CA GLN A 220 14.36 -25.64 -48.85
C GLN A 220 13.19 -24.73 -48.48
N LEU A 221 12.26 -24.49 -49.39
CA LEU A 221 11.06 -23.70 -49.11
C LEU A 221 10.15 -24.43 -48.12
N GLN A 222 10.02 -25.76 -48.19
CA GLN A 222 9.25 -26.54 -47.24
C GLN A 222 9.83 -26.44 -45.83
N VAL A 223 11.16 -26.45 -45.67
CA VAL A 223 11.81 -26.23 -44.36
C VAL A 223 11.45 -24.85 -43.79
N GLN A 224 11.41 -23.80 -44.63
CA GLN A 224 11.03 -22.46 -44.22
C GLN A 224 9.54 -22.39 -43.77
N VAL A 225 8.64 -23.08 -44.52
CA VAL A 225 7.23 -23.19 -44.09
C VAL A 225 7.13 -23.80 -42.68
N ASN A 226 7.84 -24.92 -42.44
CA ASN A 226 7.83 -25.60 -41.16
C ASN A 226 8.34 -24.69 -40.00
N LEU A 227 9.36 -23.87 -40.26
CA LEU A 227 9.88 -22.91 -39.27
C LEU A 227 8.87 -21.82 -38.97
N LEU A 228 8.23 -21.22 -40.01
CA LEU A 228 7.20 -20.20 -39.81
C LEU A 228 5.94 -20.74 -39.12
N GLU A 229 5.51 -21.97 -39.43
CA GLU A 229 4.42 -22.63 -38.75
C GLU A 229 4.70 -22.83 -37.24
N ASN A 230 5.93 -23.20 -36.88
CA ASN A 230 6.35 -23.28 -35.49
C ASN A 230 6.36 -21.91 -34.82
N MET A 231 6.80 -20.84 -35.50
CA MET A 231 6.69 -19.47 -34.99
C MET A 231 5.24 -19.06 -34.79
N LEU A 232 4.35 -19.38 -35.73
CA LEU A 232 2.91 -19.09 -35.63
C LEU A 232 2.28 -19.73 -34.38
N LYS A 233 2.55 -21.02 -34.15
CA LYS A 233 2.06 -21.73 -32.94
C LYS A 233 2.62 -21.13 -31.65
N ASN A 234 3.89 -20.68 -31.66
CA ASN A 234 4.48 -20.02 -30.49
C ASN A 234 3.84 -18.65 -30.25
N THR A 235 3.55 -17.89 -31.30
CA THR A 235 2.86 -16.60 -31.20
C THR A 235 1.44 -16.76 -30.68
N GLU A 236 0.71 -17.80 -31.14
CA GLU A 236 -0.63 -18.15 -30.64
C GLU A 236 -0.62 -18.38 -29.11
N ARG A 237 0.35 -19.17 -28.61
CA ARG A 237 0.53 -19.37 -27.16
C ARG A 237 0.90 -18.09 -26.44
N SER A 238 1.70 -17.23 -27.08
CA SER A 238 2.08 -15.92 -26.53
C SER A 238 0.86 -15.01 -26.38
N ILE A 239 -0.07 -15.00 -27.35
CA ILE A 239 -1.33 -14.23 -27.24
C ILE A 239 -2.11 -14.66 -26.00
N GLU A 240 -2.23 -15.96 -25.74
CA GLU A 240 -2.91 -16.47 -24.55
C GLU A 240 -2.22 -15.98 -23.27
N LEU A 241 -0.89 -16.09 -23.18
CA LEU A 241 -0.13 -15.66 -22.00
C LEU A 241 -0.26 -14.15 -21.73
N VAL A 242 -0.06 -13.30 -22.76
CA VAL A 242 -0.14 -11.85 -22.57
C VAL A 242 -1.58 -11.41 -22.28
N THR A 243 -2.58 -12.07 -22.85
CA THR A 243 -4.00 -11.83 -22.53
C THR A 243 -4.31 -12.22 -21.09
N ASN A 244 -3.79 -13.35 -20.61
CA ASN A 244 -3.96 -13.77 -19.24
C ASN A 244 -3.28 -12.82 -18.25
N THR A 245 -2.10 -12.28 -18.62
CA THR A 245 -1.43 -11.24 -17.83
C THR A 245 -2.30 -9.99 -17.73
N LEU A 246 -2.87 -9.53 -18.85
CA LEU A 246 -3.79 -8.39 -18.84
C LEU A 246 -5.03 -8.65 -17.97
N LYS A 247 -5.63 -9.85 -18.04
CA LYS A 247 -6.77 -10.22 -17.18
C LYS A 247 -6.43 -10.15 -15.69
N ILE A 248 -5.22 -10.58 -15.31
CA ILE A 248 -4.75 -10.48 -13.91
C ILE A 248 -4.66 -9.02 -13.49
N GLU A 249 -4.09 -8.15 -14.32
CA GLU A 249 -3.98 -6.72 -14.02
C GLU A 249 -5.37 -6.04 -13.97
N LEU A 250 -6.31 -6.48 -14.77
CA LEU A 250 -7.71 -6.06 -14.70
C LEU A 250 -8.42 -6.56 -13.42
N GLY A 251 -7.85 -7.52 -12.69
CA GLY A 251 -8.50 -8.17 -11.55
C GLY A 251 -9.53 -9.25 -11.92
N MET A 252 -9.60 -9.62 -13.20
CA MET A 252 -10.48 -10.67 -13.74
C MET A 252 -9.99 -12.07 -13.37
N ASN A 253 -10.87 -13.06 -13.53
CA ASN A 253 -10.45 -14.46 -13.52
C ASN A 253 -9.79 -14.80 -14.88
N VAL A 254 -8.74 -15.60 -14.88
CA VAL A 254 -8.06 -16.05 -16.11
C VAL A 254 -8.99 -16.83 -17.04
N ALA A 255 -10.01 -17.49 -16.48
CA ALA A 255 -11.00 -18.25 -17.25
C ALA A 255 -12.06 -17.38 -17.97
N ASP A 256 -12.21 -16.09 -17.57
CA ASP A 256 -13.19 -15.20 -18.16
C ASP A 256 -12.78 -14.82 -19.60
N GLU A 257 -13.73 -14.53 -20.44
CA GLU A 257 -13.47 -14.13 -21.83
C GLU A 257 -13.28 -12.61 -21.94
N LEU A 258 -12.18 -12.18 -22.56
CA LEU A 258 -11.84 -10.76 -22.77
C LEU A 258 -11.66 -10.47 -24.25
N VAL A 259 -12.38 -9.48 -24.76
CA VAL A 259 -12.28 -8.97 -26.12
C VAL A 259 -11.83 -7.52 -26.10
N LEU A 260 -10.75 -7.20 -26.80
CA LEU A 260 -10.29 -5.83 -26.99
C LEU A 260 -10.97 -5.22 -28.21
N THR A 261 -11.57 -4.04 -28.04
CA THR A 261 -12.42 -3.42 -29.08
C THR A 261 -11.63 -2.52 -30.05
N GLN A 262 -10.45 -2.04 -29.66
CA GLN A 262 -9.62 -1.16 -30.47
C GLN A 262 -8.57 -1.96 -31.25
N SER A 263 -8.18 -1.43 -32.42
CA SER A 263 -7.03 -1.91 -33.16
C SER A 263 -5.77 -1.12 -32.82
N LEU A 264 -4.59 -1.66 -33.20
CA LEU A 264 -3.32 -0.96 -33.03
C LEU A 264 -3.28 0.34 -33.82
N ASP A 265 -3.86 0.36 -35.02
CA ASP A 265 -3.88 1.54 -35.90
C ASP A 265 -4.73 2.67 -35.31
N ASP A 266 -5.85 2.35 -34.63
CA ASP A 266 -6.71 3.33 -33.96
C ASP A 266 -5.95 4.04 -32.84
N LEU A 267 -5.15 3.28 -32.06
CA LEU A 267 -4.36 3.83 -30.96
C LEU A 267 -3.22 4.72 -31.45
N ILE A 268 -2.52 4.31 -32.53
CA ILE A 268 -1.45 5.12 -33.13
C ILE A 268 -2.01 6.44 -33.70
N ALA A 269 -3.19 6.40 -34.31
CA ALA A 269 -3.82 7.60 -34.88
C ALA A 269 -4.28 8.60 -33.81
N ALA A 270 -4.60 8.14 -32.60
CA ALA A 270 -5.09 8.96 -31.51
C ALA A 270 -3.99 9.71 -30.75
N GLN A 271 -2.70 9.31 -30.87
CA GLN A 271 -1.59 9.86 -30.10
C GLN A 271 -0.95 11.09 -30.75
N ASN A 272 -0.67 12.10 -29.91
CA ASN A 272 0.07 13.31 -30.31
C ASN A 272 1.43 13.36 -29.58
N ASP A 273 2.34 12.49 -30.02
CA ASP A 273 3.62 12.21 -29.32
C ASP A 273 4.57 13.42 -29.26
N LEU A 274 4.49 14.34 -30.22
CA LEU A 274 5.32 15.54 -30.25
C LEU A 274 5.01 16.53 -29.12
N LEU A 275 3.76 16.55 -28.64
CA LEU A 275 3.37 17.40 -27.53
C LEU A 275 4.03 16.93 -26.22
N LEU A 276 4.14 15.59 -26.01
CA LEU A 276 4.74 15.00 -24.81
C LEU A 276 6.22 15.37 -24.65
N LEU A 277 6.97 15.50 -25.76
CA LEU A 277 8.38 15.91 -25.73
C LEU A 277 8.57 17.37 -25.28
N SER A 278 7.56 18.23 -25.44
CA SER A 278 7.64 19.65 -25.13
C SER A 278 7.18 19.99 -23.70
N LEU A 279 6.47 19.06 -23.02
CA LEU A 279 5.96 19.31 -21.68
C LEU A 279 7.10 19.33 -20.66
N PRO A 280 7.16 20.32 -19.74
CA PRO A 280 8.12 20.31 -18.65
C PRO A 280 7.78 19.19 -17.65
N TYR A 281 8.82 18.52 -17.13
CA TYR A 281 8.64 17.55 -16.03
C TYR A 281 8.55 18.29 -14.70
N ASP A 282 7.45 18.10 -13.99
CA ASP A 282 7.27 18.60 -12.64
C ASP A 282 7.65 17.51 -11.63
N MET A 283 8.86 17.62 -11.07
CA MET A 283 9.37 16.67 -10.10
C MET A 283 8.63 16.75 -8.76
N GLU A 284 8.10 17.94 -8.38
CA GLU A 284 7.41 18.11 -7.09
C GLU A 284 6.04 17.41 -7.10
N ALA A 285 5.46 17.22 -8.27
CA ALA A 285 4.24 16.43 -8.45
C ALA A 285 4.49 14.92 -8.46
N ASP A 286 5.73 14.46 -8.65
CA ASP A 286 6.06 13.03 -8.73
C ASP A 286 5.85 12.33 -7.38
N PRO A 287 5.03 11.26 -7.30
CA PRO A 287 4.77 10.56 -6.05
C PRO A 287 6.02 9.99 -5.39
N THR A 288 7.02 9.57 -6.19
CA THR A 288 8.29 9.03 -5.68
C THR A 288 9.09 10.11 -4.94
N TYR A 289 9.15 11.32 -5.51
CA TYR A 289 9.80 12.46 -4.85
C TYR A 289 9.06 12.86 -3.57
N ARG A 290 7.73 12.96 -3.63
CA ARG A 290 6.88 13.29 -2.46
C ARG A 290 7.03 12.26 -1.34
N LEU A 291 7.22 10.97 -1.67
CA LEU A 291 7.48 9.92 -0.67
C LEU A 291 8.80 10.14 0.08
N VAL A 292 9.89 10.44 -0.63
CA VAL A 292 11.18 10.66 0.04
C VAL A 292 11.19 11.98 0.82
N GLU A 293 10.43 12.99 0.39
CA GLU A 293 10.20 14.21 1.17
C GLU A 293 9.46 13.90 2.47
N LYS A 294 8.42 13.05 2.44
CA LYS A 294 7.72 12.60 3.65
C LYS A 294 8.58 11.71 4.53
N ASN A 295 9.50 10.93 3.96
CA ASN A 295 10.50 10.18 4.74
C ASN A 295 11.47 11.11 5.48
N GLU A 296 11.92 12.22 4.86
CA GLU A 296 12.72 13.23 5.55
C GLU A 296 11.94 13.87 6.70
N GLU A 297 10.67 14.27 6.46
CA GLU A 297 9.79 14.81 7.50
C GLU A 297 9.59 13.80 8.64
N MET A 298 9.45 12.51 8.34
CA MET A 298 9.34 11.44 9.33
C MET A 298 10.62 11.37 10.19
N ALA A 299 11.81 11.37 9.57
CA ALA A 299 13.09 11.36 10.27
C ALA A 299 13.28 12.59 11.15
N GLU A 300 12.81 13.77 10.71
CA GLU A 300 12.80 14.99 11.52
C GLU A 300 11.94 14.83 12.78
N LYS A 301 10.73 14.25 12.66
CA LYS A 301 9.86 14.00 13.82
C LYS A 301 10.42 12.90 14.72
N GLN A 302 11.09 11.88 14.18
CA GLN A 302 11.80 10.87 14.97
C GLN A 302 12.95 11.47 15.78
N LYS A 303 13.71 12.43 15.20
CA LYS A 303 14.69 13.20 15.95
C LYS A 303 14.04 14.02 17.06
N LEU A 304 12.89 14.66 16.80
CA LEU A 304 12.12 15.36 17.83
C LEU A 304 11.66 14.39 18.92
N MET A 305 11.20 13.17 18.57
CA MET A 305 10.83 12.13 19.55
C MET A 305 12.00 11.76 20.45
N ALA A 306 13.22 11.67 19.90
CA ALA A 306 14.43 11.43 20.69
C ALA A 306 14.73 12.58 21.69
N VAL A 307 14.42 13.83 21.34
CA VAL A 307 14.50 14.99 22.24
C VAL A 307 13.43 14.89 23.34
N MET A 308 12.20 14.43 23.01
CA MET A 308 11.14 14.29 23.98
C MET A 308 11.42 13.26 25.08
N ASN A 309 12.40 12.36 24.88
CA ASN A 309 12.87 11.46 25.94
C ASN A 309 13.57 12.18 27.12
N PHE A 310 13.88 13.47 27.02
CA PHE A 310 14.41 14.27 28.11
C PHE A 310 13.34 15.09 28.84
N VAL A 311 12.10 15.09 28.34
CA VAL A 311 11.00 15.91 28.87
C VAL A 311 10.20 15.10 29.88
N PRO A 312 9.67 15.72 30.94
CA PRO A 312 8.80 15.04 31.90
C PRO A 312 7.55 14.42 31.26
N THR A 313 7.09 13.30 31.80
CA THR A 313 5.74 12.76 31.53
C THR A 313 4.85 13.02 32.73
N ILE A 314 3.63 13.47 32.47
CA ILE A 314 2.63 13.78 33.51
C ILE A 314 1.37 12.94 33.20
N ALA A 315 0.91 12.19 34.20
CA ALA A 315 -0.32 11.39 34.10
C ALA A 315 -1.16 11.55 35.38
N GLY A 316 -2.46 11.66 35.20
CA GLY A 316 -3.44 11.54 36.28
C GLY A 316 -3.96 10.11 36.36
N PHE A 317 -4.26 9.64 37.57
CA PHE A 317 -4.86 8.32 37.75
C PHE A 317 -5.88 8.33 38.88
N TYR A 318 -6.85 7.43 38.76
CA TYR A 318 -7.78 7.08 39.81
C TYR A 318 -7.86 5.56 39.92
N GLN A 319 -7.69 5.04 41.13
CA GLN A 319 -7.72 3.61 41.43
C GLN A 319 -8.76 3.31 42.50
N TYR A 320 -9.58 2.31 42.23
CA TYR A 320 -10.48 1.70 43.16
C TYR A 320 -10.03 0.29 43.46
N THR A 321 -9.81 -0.03 44.77
CA THR A 321 -9.42 -1.36 45.22
C THR A 321 -10.52 -1.95 46.10
N TYR A 322 -11.06 -3.07 45.63
CA TYR A 322 -11.98 -3.89 46.45
C TYR A 322 -11.24 -5.14 46.93
N GLN A 323 -11.13 -5.27 48.27
CA GLN A 323 -10.48 -6.44 48.85
C GLN A 323 -11.50 -7.59 48.98
N ILE A 324 -11.23 -8.70 48.29
CA ILE A 324 -12.03 -9.93 48.29
C ILE A 324 -11.76 -10.68 49.62
N LEU A 325 -10.48 -10.85 49.96
CA LEU A 325 -10.06 -11.35 51.27
C LEU A 325 -9.67 -10.14 52.11
N LYS A 326 -10.50 -9.84 53.09
CA LYS A 326 -10.31 -8.70 54.03
C LYS A 326 -9.33 -9.13 55.14
N PRO A 327 -8.13 -8.51 55.22
CA PRO A 327 -7.28 -8.72 56.37
C PRO A 327 -7.97 -8.12 57.62
N GLU A 328 -7.68 -8.66 58.80
CA GLU A 328 -8.24 -8.17 60.10
C GLU A 328 -7.91 -6.69 60.33
N PHE A 329 -6.80 -6.21 59.77
CA PHE A 329 -6.37 -4.83 59.81
C PHE A 329 -6.04 -4.32 58.41
N ASN A 330 -6.87 -3.41 57.88
CA ASN A 330 -6.67 -2.78 56.56
C ASN A 330 -6.47 -1.28 56.72
N MET A 331 -5.25 -0.81 56.38
CA MET A 331 -4.91 0.63 56.32
C MET A 331 -4.97 1.23 54.91
N GLN A 332 -5.23 0.41 53.89
CA GLN A 332 -5.28 0.91 52.53
C GLN A 332 -6.66 1.50 52.21
N PRO A 333 -6.71 2.75 51.73
CA PRO A 333 -7.98 3.33 51.28
C PRO A 333 -8.47 2.62 49.99
N ASN A 334 -9.79 2.41 49.92
CA ASN A 334 -10.38 1.79 48.74
C ASN A 334 -10.30 2.69 47.49
N HIS A 335 -10.15 3.99 47.66
CA HIS A 335 -10.10 4.99 46.61
C HIS A 335 -8.79 5.77 46.69
N VAL A 336 -8.04 5.81 45.60
CA VAL A 336 -6.82 6.59 45.48
C VAL A 336 -6.88 7.39 44.18
N ALA A 337 -6.70 8.69 44.25
CA ALA A 337 -6.55 9.55 43.09
C ALA A 337 -5.23 10.31 43.22
N GLY A 338 -4.55 10.48 42.12
CA GLY A 338 -3.25 11.16 42.12
C GLY A 338 -2.80 11.65 40.76
N VAL A 339 -1.77 12.46 40.80
CA VAL A 339 -1.04 12.89 39.62
C VAL A 339 0.42 12.44 39.80
N SER A 340 0.96 11.77 38.80
CA SER A 340 2.36 11.37 38.73
C SER A 340 3.10 12.19 37.69
N ALA A 341 4.28 12.70 38.05
CA ALA A 341 5.20 13.36 37.15
C ALA A 341 6.54 12.62 37.19
N THR A 342 6.96 12.07 36.06
CA THR A 342 8.23 11.35 35.95
C THR A 342 9.20 12.17 35.11
N VAL A 343 10.34 12.51 35.72
CA VAL A 343 11.43 13.28 35.08
C VAL A 343 12.65 12.36 34.92
N PRO A 344 13.14 12.08 33.72
CA PRO A 344 14.36 11.30 33.55
C PRO A 344 15.58 12.16 33.84
N LEU A 345 16.19 12.00 35.00
CA LEU A 345 17.36 12.80 35.40
C LEU A 345 18.67 12.27 34.79
N PHE A 346 18.85 10.96 34.74
CA PHE A 346 20.01 10.30 34.17
C PHE A 346 19.68 8.96 33.59
N SER A 347 20.01 8.75 32.33
CA SER A 347 19.70 7.53 31.57
C SER A 347 20.96 6.75 31.14
N GLY A 348 22.09 6.96 31.78
CA GLY A 348 23.38 6.33 31.39
C GLY A 348 23.83 6.70 29.96
N LEU A 349 23.54 7.92 29.49
CA LEU A 349 23.76 8.41 28.12
C LEU A 349 22.89 7.75 27.02
N ALA A 350 21.97 6.87 27.38
CA ALA A 350 21.12 6.21 26.41
C ALA A 350 20.30 7.19 25.54
N ASN A 351 19.67 8.18 26.18
CA ASN A 351 18.88 9.19 25.48
C ASN A 351 19.75 10.08 24.57
N THR A 352 20.97 10.43 25.04
CA THR A 352 21.94 11.19 24.25
C THR A 352 22.35 10.41 22.98
N ASN A 353 22.60 9.11 23.11
CA ASN A 353 23.01 8.30 21.97
C ASN A 353 21.80 8.07 21.02
N LYS A 354 20.57 7.87 21.51
CA LYS A 354 19.35 7.84 20.69
C LYS A 354 19.19 9.14 19.88
N HIS A 355 19.40 10.29 20.50
CA HIS A 355 19.34 11.57 19.80
C HIS A 355 20.43 11.70 18.71
N ARG A 356 21.66 11.23 19.00
CA ARG A 356 22.76 11.21 18.00
C ARG A 356 22.42 10.29 16.82
N GLN A 357 21.86 9.10 17.08
CA GLN A 357 21.40 8.17 16.04
C GLN A 357 20.32 8.83 15.18
N ALA A 358 19.27 9.38 15.77
CA ALA A 358 18.19 10.04 15.04
C ALA A 358 18.67 11.26 14.21
N ARG A 359 19.76 11.94 14.63
CA ARG A 359 20.39 12.99 13.84
C ARG A 359 21.09 12.42 12.59
N ILE A 360 21.74 11.26 12.72
CA ILE A 360 22.35 10.57 11.58
C ILE A 360 21.28 10.05 10.63
N ASP A 361 20.18 9.50 11.16
CA ASP A 361 19.06 9.02 10.35
C ASP A 361 18.43 10.15 9.53
N LEU A 362 18.25 11.34 10.12
CA LEU A 362 17.79 12.52 9.38
C LEU A 362 18.78 12.92 8.27
N TYR A 363 20.07 12.91 8.53
CA TYR A 363 21.07 13.21 7.50
C TYR A 363 21.03 12.18 6.36
N ASN A 364 20.88 10.89 6.69
CA ASN A 364 20.72 9.83 5.69
C ASN A 364 19.45 10.02 4.85
N ALA A 365 18.33 10.44 5.47
CA ALA A 365 17.08 10.73 4.75
C ALA A 365 17.27 11.91 3.77
N GLN A 366 18.04 12.94 4.14
CA GLN A 366 18.39 14.06 3.25
C GLN A 366 19.24 13.61 2.06
N LEU A 367 20.26 12.80 2.32
CA LEU A 367 21.07 12.21 1.24
C LEU A 367 20.22 11.34 0.29
N GLN A 368 19.29 10.57 0.85
CA GLN A 368 18.39 9.74 0.05
C GLN A 368 17.46 10.60 -0.83
N LYS A 369 16.94 11.72 -0.33
CA LYS A 369 16.16 12.67 -1.12
C LYS A 369 16.96 13.24 -2.28
N ASP A 370 18.20 13.66 -2.05
CA ASP A 370 19.08 14.18 -3.11
C ASP A 370 19.39 13.11 -4.16
N LEU A 371 19.65 11.87 -3.72
CA LEU A 371 19.89 10.74 -4.63
C LEU A 371 18.67 10.47 -5.52
N VAL A 372 17.47 10.39 -4.94
CA VAL A 372 16.21 10.16 -5.70
C VAL A 372 15.96 11.30 -6.67
N LYS A 373 16.22 12.54 -6.28
CA LYS A 373 16.14 13.70 -7.17
C LYS A 373 17.00 13.55 -8.43
N ASP A 374 18.23 13.08 -8.28
CA ASP A 374 19.15 12.89 -9.41
C ASP A 374 18.74 11.66 -10.25
N GLN A 375 18.22 10.61 -9.60
CA GLN A 375 17.66 9.43 -10.29
C GLN A 375 16.45 9.81 -11.15
N LEU A 376 15.49 10.58 -10.63
CA LEU A 376 14.30 11.01 -11.36
C LEU A 376 14.66 11.90 -12.58
N ARG A 377 15.63 12.80 -12.42
CA ARG A 377 16.14 13.60 -13.54
C ARG A 377 16.79 12.75 -14.63
N THR A 378 17.52 11.73 -14.22
CA THR A 378 18.16 10.79 -15.17
C THR A 378 17.09 9.94 -15.87
N GLN A 379 16.11 9.45 -15.13
CA GLN A 379 14.99 8.68 -15.68
C GLN A 379 14.16 9.50 -16.66
N GLU A 380 13.86 10.75 -16.34
CA GLU A 380 13.14 11.67 -17.25
C GLU A 380 13.91 11.84 -18.57
N LYS A 381 15.22 12.11 -18.53
CA LYS A 381 16.05 12.20 -19.74
C LYS A 381 16.04 10.90 -20.54
N GLN A 382 16.14 9.75 -19.86
CA GLN A 382 16.11 8.45 -20.52
C GLN A 382 14.76 8.22 -21.21
N MET A 383 13.65 8.56 -20.57
CA MET A 383 12.33 8.44 -21.19
C MET A 383 12.17 9.33 -22.42
N ARG A 384 12.67 10.57 -22.38
CA ARG A 384 12.67 11.47 -23.54
C ARG A 384 13.52 10.92 -24.69
N PHE A 385 14.71 10.39 -24.40
CA PHE A 385 15.55 9.76 -25.42
C PHE A 385 14.89 8.53 -26.04
N ASN A 386 14.26 7.69 -25.20
CA ASN A 386 13.54 6.50 -25.68
C ASN A 386 12.39 6.91 -26.61
N LEU A 387 11.60 7.92 -26.24
CA LEU A 387 10.51 8.42 -27.07
C LEU A 387 11.01 9.02 -28.38
N SER A 388 12.05 9.87 -28.33
CA SER A 388 12.66 10.45 -29.54
C SER A 388 13.18 9.36 -30.47
N THR A 389 13.92 8.38 -29.95
CA THR A 389 14.44 7.25 -30.73
C THR A 389 13.33 6.40 -31.35
N ALA A 390 12.25 6.14 -30.59
CA ALA A 390 11.10 5.38 -31.08
C ALA A 390 10.39 6.12 -32.25
N LEU A 391 10.21 7.44 -32.11
CA LEU A 391 9.64 8.27 -33.19
C LEU A 391 10.51 8.30 -34.44
N GLU A 392 11.83 8.45 -34.29
CA GLU A 392 12.76 8.41 -35.40
C GLU A 392 12.74 7.05 -36.12
N GLN A 393 12.72 5.95 -35.35
CA GLN A 393 12.61 4.58 -35.90
C GLN A 393 11.29 4.39 -36.64
N TYR A 394 10.15 4.84 -36.05
CA TYR A 394 8.84 4.75 -36.67
C TYR A 394 8.84 5.48 -38.04
N ASN A 395 9.30 6.73 -38.08
CA ASN A 395 9.36 7.52 -39.30
C ASN A 395 10.28 6.89 -40.37
N THR A 396 11.42 6.35 -39.94
CA THR A 396 12.35 5.65 -40.84
C THR A 396 11.72 4.39 -41.42
N GLN A 397 11.03 3.58 -40.61
CA GLN A 397 10.37 2.36 -41.08
C GLN A 397 9.20 2.68 -42.03
N LYS A 398 8.46 3.75 -41.78
CA LYS A 398 7.41 4.22 -42.69
C LYS A 398 7.96 4.55 -44.06
N LEU A 399 9.09 5.28 -44.13
CA LEU A 399 9.78 5.58 -45.37
C LEU A 399 10.32 4.28 -46.06
N ASN A 400 10.85 3.35 -45.31
CA ASN A 400 11.33 2.06 -45.82
C ASN A 400 10.20 1.26 -46.48
N ILE A 401 8.99 1.25 -45.89
CA ILE A 401 7.81 0.61 -46.48
C ILE A 401 7.45 1.24 -47.82
N GLU A 402 7.45 2.59 -47.90
CA GLU A 402 7.16 3.30 -49.16
C GLU A 402 8.20 2.96 -50.27
N VAL A 403 9.47 2.82 -49.87
CA VAL A 403 10.54 2.41 -50.81
C VAL A 403 10.35 0.97 -51.26
N ALA A 404 10.07 0.06 -50.32
CA ALA A 404 9.85 -1.35 -50.61
C ALA A 404 8.63 -1.56 -51.54
N ASP A 405 7.55 -0.82 -51.33
CA ASP A 405 6.35 -0.88 -52.19
C ASP A 405 6.67 -0.40 -53.64
N ARG A 406 7.48 0.68 -53.78
CA ARG A 406 7.94 1.13 -55.10
C ARG A 406 8.81 0.10 -55.81
N VAL A 407 9.74 -0.53 -55.06
CA VAL A 407 10.58 -1.61 -55.64
C VAL A 407 9.74 -2.80 -56.07
N PHE A 408 8.79 -3.22 -55.21
CA PHE A 408 7.88 -4.31 -55.54
C PHE A 408 7.06 -4.04 -56.80
N LYS A 409 6.47 -2.83 -56.93
CA LYS A 409 5.73 -2.42 -58.13
C LYS A 409 6.59 -2.30 -59.40
N SER A 410 7.89 -2.11 -59.27
CA SER A 410 8.82 -2.03 -60.43
C SER A 410 9.27 -3.39 -60.95
N ILE A 411 9.10 -4.46 -60.16
CA ILE A 411 9.48 -5.83 -60.50
C ILE A 411 8.29 -6.61 -61.09
N GLN A 412 7.07 -6.20 -60.82
CA GLN A 412 5.84 -6.73 -61.45
C GLN A 412 5.67 -6.19 -62.88
#